data_4bd651fb603d40b91d03e492dd18760b
#
_entry.id   4bd651fb603d40b91d03e492dd18760b
#
_cell.length_a   1.000
_cell.length_b   1.000
_cell.length_c   1.000
_cell.angle_alpha   90.00
_cell.angle_beta   90.00
_cell.angle_gamma   90.00
#
_symmetry.space_group_name_H-M   'P 1'
#
loop_
_entity.id
_entity.type
_entity.pdbx_description
1 polymer ?
#
loop_
_entity_poly.entity_id
_entity_poly.type
_entity_poly.pdbx_seq_one_letter_code
_entity_poly.pdbx_strand_id
1 'polypeptide(L)'
;MASTARIPSVPAAPAAPAAPAGPIPGGGLGRRERARGALLGLAVGDALGAPAENMKPSEIRARWGRITGYVTDHPAGTDDTEYAIFSGLLLARHGSALTPVHVETAWHEWIADRAEGPFRGAGFSERGTLENLRRGLAAPISAQHRHAWSDGLAMRAAPHGVFAAGRPDEAARLAAIDGSVSHDGEGIYGGQAVAAGVA
;
A
#
# COMPACT_ATOMS: atom_id res chain seq x y z
N MET A 1 -9.51 18.30 17.54
CA MET A 1 -8.31 18.82 16.85
C MET A 1 -7.61 17.62 16.27
N ALA A 2 -7.64 17.47 14.95
CA ALA A 2 -7.02 16.35 14.27
C ALA A 2 -5.51 16.59 14.20
N SER A 3 -4.72 15.78 14.92
CA SER A 3 -3.26 15.76 14.79
C SER A 3 -2.93 15.04 13.49
N THR A 4 -2.50 15.78 12.48
CA THR A 4 -1.88 15.21 11.30
C THR A 4 -0.49 14.68 11.71
N ALA A 5 -0.35 13.37 11.80
CA ALA A 5 0.95 12.75 12.00
C ALA A 5 1.87 13.17 10.85
N ARG A 6 2.90 13.98 11.14
CA ARG A 6 3.91 14.35 10.15
C ARG A 6 4.78 13.14 9.88
N ILE A 7 4.71 12.63 8.66
CA ILE A 7 5.70 11.65 8.16
C ILE A 7 7.07 12.34 8.21
N PRO A 8 8.08 11.75 8.87
CA PRO A 8 9.41 12.38 8.95
C PRO A 8 10.00 12.55 7.55
N SER A 9 10.65 13.70 7.33
CA SER A 9 11.37 13.97 6.08
C SER A 9 12.48 12.94 5.90
N VAL A 10 12.38 12.14 4.85
CA VAL A 10 13.36 11.10 4.50
C VAL A 10 14.59 11.79 3.89
N PRO A 11 15.80 11.62 4.46
CA PRO A 11 17.02 12.03 3.76
C PRO A 11 17.18 11.16 2.50
N ALA A 12 17.40 11.81 1.37
CA ALA A 12 17.58 11.11 0.09
C ALA A 12 18.80 10.19 0.14
N ALA A 13 18.54 8.88 0.05
CA ALA A 13 19.60 7.93 -0.24
C ALA A 13 19.96 7.99 -1.73
N PRO A 14 21.22 7.81 -2.13
CA PRO A 14 21.59 7.78 -3.54
C PRO A 14 20.89 6.60 -4.22
N ALA A 15 20.06 6.92 -5.23
CA ALA A 15 19.38 5.94 -6.04
C ALA A 15 20.39 5.10 -6.79
N ALA A 16 20.35 3.78 -6.58
CA ALA A 16 21.03 2.85 -7.47
C ALA A 16 20.45 3.01 -8.89
N PRO A 17 21.28 3.02 -9.95
CA PRO A 17 20.81 3.22 -11.31
C PRO A 17 19.86 2.10 -11.69
N ALA A 18 18.61 2.47 -11.95
CA ALA A 18 17.64 1.56 -12.54
C ALA A 18 18.13 1.18 -13.95
N ALA A 19 18.15 -0.12 -14.24
CA ALA A 19 18.44 -0.58 -15.59
C ALA A 19 17.47 0.10 -16.59
N PRO A 20 17.94 0.54 -17.78
CA PRO A 20 17.09 1.21 -18.73
C PRO A 20 15.98 0.26 -19.19
N ALA A 21 14.74 0.61 -18.87
CA ALA A 21 13.61 -0.08 -19.47
C ALA A 21 13.53 0.31 -20.95
N GLY A 22 13.35 -0.68 -21.81
CA GLY A 22 13.16 -0.46 -23.24
C GLY A 22 11.99 0.47 -23.56
N PRO A 23 11.88 0.97 -24.79
CA PRO A 23 10.82 1.88 -25.18
C PRO A 23 9.46 1.20 -25.03
N ILE A 24 8.55 1.85 -24.31
CA ILE A 24 7.17 1.37 -24.14
C ILE A 24 6.41 1.72 -25.41
N PRO A 25 5.79 0.75 -26.12
CA PRO A 25 4.99 1.04 -27.31
C PRO A 25 3.72 1.81 -26.93
N GLY A 26 3.46 2.92 -27.59
CA GLY A 26 2.24 3.72 -27.43
C GLY A 26 2.55 5.18 -27.09
N GLY A 27 2.43 6.05 -28.09
CA GLY A 27 2.66 7.49 -27.95
C GLY A 27 1.75 8.12 -26.91
N GLY A 28 2.33 8.90 -26.01
CA GLY A 28 1.55 9.76 -25.15
C GLY A 28 2.22 10.11 -23.84
N LEU A 29 2.02 9.34 -22.80
CA LEU A 29 2.43 9.73 -21.44
C LEU A 29 3.80 9.14 -21.06
N GLY A 30 4.69 9.98 -20.54
CA GLY A 30 5.97 9.56 -20.00
C GLY A 30 5.80 8.67 -18.75
N ARG A 31 6.88 7.99 -18.37
CA ARG A 31 6.86 7.10 -17.18
C ARG A 31 6.42 7.84 -15.91
N ARG A 32 6.87 9.08 -15.75
CA ARG A 32 6.53 9.92 -14.60
C ARG A 32 5.03 10.23 -14.52
N GLU A 33 4.43 10.56 -15.65
CA GLU A 33 2.98 10.85 -15.72
C GLU A 33 2.17 9.60 -15.43
N ARG A 34 2.58 8.44 -15.92
CA ARG A 34 1.92 7.17 -15.62
C ARG A 34 2.05 6.80 -14.15
N ALA A 35 3.25 6.93 -13.57
CA ALA A 35 3.47 6.70 -12.15
C ALA A 35 2.59 7.62 -11.28
N ARG A 36 2.54 8.92 -11.64
CA ARG A 36 1.68 9.89 -10.98
C ARG A 36 0.21 9.52 -11.12
N GLY A 37 -0.22 9.11 -12.32
CA GLY A 37 -1.59 8.68 -12.57
C GLY A 37 -1.98 7.46 -11.74
N ALA A 38 -1.12 6.46 -11.62
CA ALA A 38 -1.37 5.26 -10.81
C ALA A 38 -1.52 5.59 -9.31
N LEU A 39 -0.58 6.37 -8.76
CA LEU A 39 -0.60 6.72 -7.32
C LEU A 39 -1.74 7.69 -6.97
N LEU A 40 -2.00 8.69 -7.81
CA LEU A 40 -3.16 9.56 -7.62
C LEU A 40 -4.48 8.82 -7.84
N GLY A 41 -4.52 7.89 -8.80
CA GLY A 41 -5.69 7.05 -9.04
C GLY A 41 -6.04 6.19 -7.83
N LEU A 42 -5.04 5.62 -7.15
CA LEU A 42 -5.23 4.91 -5.89
C LEU A 42 -5.87 5.82 -4.85
N ALA A 43 -5.27 6.98 -4.57
CA ALA A 43 -5.76 7.91 -3.54
C ALA A 43 -7.16 8.48 -3.86
N VAL A 44 -7.45 8.73 -5.15
CA VAL A 44 -8.77 9.17 -5.60
C VAL A 44 -9.80 8.05 -5.45
N GLY A 45 -9.43 6.81 -5.79
CA GLY A 45 -10.29 5.64 -5.66
C GLY A 45 -10.65 5.36 -4.20
N ASP A 46 -9.65 5.38 -3.32
CA ASP A 46 -9.79 5.26 -1.88
C ASP A 46 -10.75 6.34 -1.33
N ALA A 47 -10.47 7.62 -1.56
CA ALA A 47 -11.32 8.72 -1.09
C ALA A 47 -12.74 8.70 -1.67
N LEU A 48 -12.93 8.12 -2.84
CA LEU A 48 -14.24 7.95 -3.47
C LEU A 48 -15.02 6.78 -2.85
N GLY A 49 -14.32 5.69 -2.52
CA GLY A 49 -14.89 4.47 -1.96
C GLY A 49 -15.16 4.53 -0.46
N ALA A 50 -14.32 5.23 0.29
CA ALA A 50 -14.33 5.27 1.76
C ALA A 50 -15.71 5.54 2.40
N PRO A 51 -16.56 6.46 1.91
CA PRO A 51 -17.88 6.68 2.50
C PRO A 51 -18.86 5.51 2.37
N ALA A 52 -18.58 4.58 1.44
CA ALA A 52 -19.41 3.42 1.16
C ALA A 52 -18.88 2.11 1.77
N GLU A 53 -17.73 2.14 2.44
CA GLU A 53 -17.14 0.98 3.07
C GLU A 53 -18.11 0.31 4.06
N ASN A 54 -18.07 -1.03 4.09
CA ASN A 54 -18.91 -1.86 4.93
C ASN A 54 -20.43 -1.70 4.72
N MET A 55 -20.87 -0.94 3.71
CA MET A 55 -22.29 -0.80 3.35
C MET A 55 -22.71 -1.86 2.35
N LYS A 56 -23.96 -2.30 2.45
CA LYS A 56 -24.55 -3.19 1.43
C LYS A 56 -24.82 -2.41 0.12
N PRO A 57 -24.73 -3.06 -1.05
CA PRO A 57 -25.03 -2.40 -2.33
C PRO A 57 -26.42 -1.73 -2.38
N SER A 58 -27.42 -2.31 -1.69
CA SER A 58 -28.77 -1.72 -1.57
C SER A 58 -28.76 -0.41 -0.79
N GLU A 59 -27.98 -0.32 0.28
CA GLU A 59 -27.84 0.87 1.13
C GLU A 59 -27.14 2.00 0.37
N ILE A 60 -26.04 1.66 -0.34
CA ILE A 60 -25.30 2.60 -1.20
C ILE A 60 -26.26 3.17 -2.27
N ARG A 61 -27.02 2.29 -2.92
CA ARG A 61 -27.95 2.68 -3.99
C ARG A 61 -29.11 3.53 -3.46
N ALA A 62 -29.61 3.22 -2.28
CA ALA A 62 -30.67 4.00 -1.64
C ALA A 62 -30.18 5.39 -1.22
N ARG A 63 -28.92 5.51 -0.79
CA ARG A 63 -28.36 6.76 -0.27
C ARG A 63 -27.88 7.71 -1.38
N TRP A 64 -27.20 7.18 -2.39
CA TRP A 64 -26.54 8.00 -3.42
C TRP A 64 -26.88 7.63 -4.87
N GLY A 65 -27.67 6.57 -5.09
CA GLY A 65 -27.87 6.04 -6.44
C GLY A 65 -26.56 5.43 -6.97
N ARG A 66 -26.10 5.94 -8.12
CA ARG A 66 -24.77 5.63 -8.67
C ARG A 66 -23.79 6.70 -8.21
N ILE A 67 -22.73 6.31 -7.54
CA ILE A 67 -21.64 7.21 -7.16
C ILE A 67 -20.86 7.55 -8.43
N THR A 68 -20.83 8.84 -8.80
CA THR A 68 -20.13 9.37 -9.98
C THR A 68 -19.12 10.46 -9.62
N GLY A 69 -18.96 10.76 -8.33
CA GLY A 69 -18.06 11.76 -7.78
C GLY A 69 -18.02 11.64 -6.27
N TYR A 70 -17.26 12.50 -5.62
CA TYR A 70 -17.20 12.50 -4.15
C TYR A 70 -18.55 12.80 -3.53
N VAL A 71 -18.92 12.03 -2.51
CA VAL A 71 -20.19 12.12 -1.79
C VAL A 71 -20.04 12.76 -0.41
N THR A 72 -18.87 13.35 -0.15
CA THR A 72 -18.57 14.13 1.05
C THR A 72 -17.93 15.46 0.67
N ASP A 73 -18.08 16.48 1.54
CA ASP A 73 -17.49 17.81 1.34
C ASP A 73 -15.97 17.83 1.56
N HIS A 74 -15.45 16.85 2.28
CA HIS A 74 -14.03 16.71 2.61
C HIS A 74 -13.54 15.30 2.26
N PRO A 75 -13.39 14.98 0.95
CA PRO A 75 -12.87 13.68 0.54
C PRO A 75 -11.42 13.52 1.02
N ALA A 76 -11.12 12.39 1.63
CA ALA A 76 -9.79 12.06 2.11
C ALA A 76 -9.54 10.57 1.92
N GLY A 77 -8.28 10.22 1.64
CA GLY A 77 -7.85 8.83 1.66
C GLY A 77 -7.88 8.24 3.07
N THR A 78 -7.86 6.94 3.14
CA THR A 78 -7.85 6.12 4.35
C THR A 78 -6.51 5.40 4.52
N ASP A 79 -6.52 4.26 5.18
CA ASP A 79 -5.34 3.39 5.30
C ASP A 79 -4.82 2.87 3.95
N ASP A 80 -5.67 2.68 2.94
CA ASP A 80 -5.24 2.29 1.59
C ASP A 80 -4.15 3.25 1.07
N THR A 81 -4.44 4.55 1.11
CA THR A 81 -3.50 5.60 0.68
C THR A 81 -2.29 5.68 1.60
N GLU A 82 -2.48 5.62 2.92
CA GLU A 82 -1.40 5.75 3.90
C GLU A 82 -0.42 4.58 3.81
N TYR A 83 -0.92 3.34 3.69
CA TYR A 83 -0.08 2.16 3.48
C TYR A 83 0.56 2.11 2.09
N ALA A 84 -0.10 2.64 1.05
CA ALA A 84 0.54 2.79 -0.25
C ALA A 84 1.71 3.78 -0.20
N ILE A 85 1.58 4.89 0.55
CA ILE A 85 2.69 5.82 0.81
C ILE A 85 3.81 5.12 1.58
N PHE A 86 3.48 4.33 2.60
CA PHE A 86 4.44 3.53 3.37
C PHE A 86 5.25 2.61 2.44
N SER A 87 4.59 1.80 1.61
CA SER A 87 5.24 0.91 0.64
C SER A 87 6.08 1.69 -0.37
N GLY A 88 5.58 2.83 -0.86
CA GLY A 88 6.31 3.71 -1.77
C GLY A 88 7.61 4.27 -1.16
N LEU A 89 7.59 4.65 0.12
CA LEU A 89 8.77 5.13 0.84
C LEU A 89 9.80 4.01 1.06
N LEU A 90 9.36 2.78 1.35
CA LEU A 90 10.25 1.60 1.43
C LEU A 90 10.98 1.37 0.11
N LEU A 91 10.24 1.42 -1.01
CA LEU A 91 10.81 1.26 -2.34
C LEU A 91 11.76 2.41 -2.70
N ALA A 92 11.41 3.65 -2.34
CA ALA A 92 12.29 4.81 -2.55
C ALA A 92 13.61 4.69 -1.77
N ARG A 93 13.58 4.06 -0.57
CA ARG A 93 14.76 3.89 0.29
C ARG A 93 15.61 2.69 -0.11
N HIS A 94 15.00 1.57 -0.46
CA HIS A 94 15.68 0.28 -0.61
C HIS A 94 15.70 -0.26 -2.04
N GLY A 95 14.79 0.22 -2.90
CA GLY A 95 14.67 -0.26 -4.29
C GLY A 95 14.49 -1.78 -4.37
N SER A 96 15.15 -2.40 -5.35
CA SER A 96 15.14 -3.85 -5.54
C SER A 96 15.88 -4.64 -4.42
N ALA A 97 16.63 -3.95 -3.56
CA ALA A 97 17.29 -4.54 -2.41
C ALA A 97 16.39 -4.60 -1.14
N LEU A 98 15.09 -4.30 -1.27
CA LEU A 98 14.13 -4.45 -0.20
C LEU A 98 14.15 -5.87 0.36
N THR A 99 14.12 -6.00 1.69
CA THR A 99 14.08 -7.28 2.41
C THR A 99 12.98 -7.25 3.47
N PRO A 100 12.52 -8.42 3.98
CA PRO A 100 11.55 -8.46 5.09
C PRO A 100 12.01 -7.69 6.32
N VAL A 101 13.32 -7.70 6.62
CA VAL A 101 13.89 -6.96 7.76
C VAL A 101 13.72 -5.45 7.58
N HIS A 102 13.91 -4.92 6.36
CA HIS A 102 13.67 -3.49 6.10
C HIS A 102 12.21 -3.11 6.32
N VAL A 103 11.30 -3.98 5.88
CA VAL A 103 9.85 -3.76 6.05
C VAL A 103 9.47 -3.81 7.52
N GLU A 104 9.91 -4.83 8.25
CA GLU A 104 9.63 -5.00 9.69
C GLU A 104 10.17 -3.81 10.50
N THR A 105 11.41 -3.39 10.23
CA THR A 105 12.01 -2.22 10.87
C THR A 105 11.15 -0.97 10.66
N ALA A 106 10.65 -0.76 9.44
CA ALA A 106 9.78 0.38 9.15
C ALA A 106 8.40 0.24 9.82
N TRP A 107 7.84 -0.97 9.93
CA TRP A 107 6.62 -1.21 10.69
C TRP A 107 6.78 -0.80 12.17
N HIS A 108 7.90 -1.16 12.80
CA HIS A 108 8.22 -0.73 14.15
C HIS A 108 8.39 0.79 14.24
N GLU A 109 9.26 1.35 13.43
CA GLU A 109 9.62 2.78 13.46
C GLU A 109 8.44 3.71 13.20
N TRP A 110 7.55 3.34 12.26
CA TRP A 110 6.54 4.26 11.76
C TRP A 110 5.12 3.95 12.24
N ILE A 111 4.86 2.74 12.75
CA ILE A 111 3.50 2.30 13.09
C ILE A 111 3.44 1.62 14.46
N ALA A 112 4.15 0.49 14.66
CA ALA A 112 3.93 -0.40 15.79
C ALA A 112 4.32 0.23 17.14
N ASP A 113 5.43 0.96 17.15
CA ASP A 113 5.99 1.56 18.36
C ASP A 113 5.50 3.01 18.59
N ARG A 114 4.57 3.47 17.75
CA ARG A 114 3.95 4.78 17.89
C ARG A 114 2.78 4.75 18.87
N ALA A 115 2.69 5.79 19.70
CA ALA A 115 1.60 5.94 20.66
C ALA A 115 0.24 6.17 19.98
N GLU A 116 0.26 6.79 18.77
CA GLU A 116 -0.92 7.05 17.97
C GLU A 116 -1.58 5.78 17.41
N GLY A 117 -0.81 4.68 17.39
CA GLY A 117 -1.29 3.39 16.87
C GLY A 117 -1.23 3.30 15.33
N PRO A 118 -2.01 2.38 14.74
CA PRO A 118 -2.03 2.16 13.30
C PRO A 118 -2.66 3.34 12.57
N PHE A 119 -2.46 3.39 11.25
CA PHE A 119 -3.12 4.35 10.37
C PHE A 119 -4.65 4.30 10.53
N ARG A 120 -5.29 5.43 10.31
CA ARG A 120 -6.73 5.56 10.44
C ARG A 120 -7.43 4.67 9.41
N GLY A 121 -8.33 3.83 9.88
CA GLY A 121 -9.04 2.87 9.04
C GLY A 121 -8.40 1.49 9.01
N ALA A 122 -7.16 1.33 9.53
CA ALA A 122 -6.43 0.07 9.50
C ALA A 122 -7.30 -1.15 9.81
N GLY A 123 -7.25 -2.12 8.90
CA GLY A 123 -8.08 -3.31 8.92
C GLY A 123 -7.65 -4.36 9.95
N PHE A 124 -8.21 -5.55 9.80
CA PHE A 124 -7.97 -6.65 10.74
C PHE A 124 -6.57 -7.24 10.62
N SER A 125 -6.02 -7.32 9.41
CA SER A 125 -4.68 -7.84 9.16
C SER A 125 -3.60 -6.94 9.77
N GLU A 126 -3.72 -5.63 9.59
CA GLU A 126 -2.79 -4.65 10.14
C GLU A 126 -2.80 -4.70 11.67
N ARG A 127 -3.97 -4.77 12.28
CA ARG A 127 -4.12 -4.88 13.75
C ARG A 127 -3.52 -6.17 14.29
N GLY A 128 -3.76 -7.30 13.63
CA GLY A 128 -3.18 -8.59 14.00
C GLY A 128 -1.66 -8.58 13.89
N THR A 129 -1.14 -7.99 12.83
CA THR A 129 0.31 -7.79 12.63
C THR A 129 0.91 -6.94 13.75
N LEU A 130 0.31 -5.79 14.05
CA LEU A 130 0.79 -4.90 15.12
C LEU A 130 0.83 -5.58 16.48
N GLU A 131 -0.20 -6.38 16.79
CA GLU A 131 -0.22 -7.16 18.04
C GLU A 131 0.96 -8.14 18.08
N ASN A 132 1.21 -8.85 17.00
CA ASN A 132 2.32 -9.81 16.91
C ASN A 132 3.69 -9.11 17.00
N LEU A 133 3.90 -8.01 16.26
CA LEU A 133 5.14 -7.24 16.31
C LEU A 133 5.42 -6.70 17.72
N ARG A 134 4.41 -6.15 18.41
CA ARG A 134 4.52 -5.66 19.81
C ARG A 134 4.84 -6.77 20.80
N ARG A 135 4.53 -8.02 20.47
CA ARG A 135 4.90 -9.21 21.25
C ARG A 135 6.29 -9.73 20.88
N GLY A 136 7.01 -9.06 19.98
CA GLY A 136 8.35 -9.45 19.53
C GLY A 136 8.36 -10.60 18.51
N LEU A 137 7.25 -10.84 17.81
CA LEU A 137 7.17 -11.86 16.76
C LEU A 137 7.61 -11.23 15.44
N ALA A 138 8.80 -11.61 14.97
CA ALA A 138 9.37 -11.13 13.72
C ALA A 138 8.71 -11.75 12.47
N ALA A 139 8.92 -11.13 11.31
CA ALA A 139 8.48 -11.69 10.03
C ALA A 139 9.19 -13.03 9.72
N PRO A 140 8.51 -14.03 9.16
CA PRO A 140 7.11 -14.01 8.72
C PRO A 140 6.10 -14.41 9.82
N ILE A 141 6.55 -14.68 11.05
CA ILE A 141 5.66 -15.08 12.15
C ILE A 141 4.69 -13.97 12.51
N SER A 142 5.08 -12.70 12.36
CA SER A 142 4.21 -11.53 12.56
C SER A 142 2.94 -11.58 11.71
N ALA A 143 3.01 -12.21 10.53
CA ALA A 143 1.88 -12.41 9.62
C ALA A 143 1.01 -13.62 9.97
N GLN A 144 1.40 -14.47 10.94
CA GLN A 144 0.65 -15.68 11.31
C GLN A 144 -0.51 -15.32 12.25
N HIS A 145 -1.58 -14.80 11.68
CA HIS A 145 -2.83 -14.47 12.38
C HIS A 145 -4.05 -14.79 11.49
N ARG A 146 -5.21 -14.84 12.09
CA ARG A 146 -6.47 -15.27 11.43
C ARG A 146 -6.93 -14.38 10.26
N HIS A 147 -6.35 -13.22 10.07
CA HIS A 147 -6.71 -12.25 9.02
C HIS A 147 -5.59 -12.03 7.99
N ALA A 148 -4.56 -12.87 8.00
CA ALA A 148 -3.39 -12.75 7.13
C ALA A 148 -3.70 -12.88 5.62
N TRP A 149 -4.86 -13.39 5.27
CA TRP A 149 -5.35 -13.58 3.91
C TRP A 149 -6.21 -12.42 3.38
N SER A 150 -6.36 -11.33 4.13
CA SER A 150 -7.16 -10.17 3.73
C SER A 150 -6.53 -9.42 2.54
N ASP A 151 -7.24 -8.44 2.03
CA ASP A 151 -6.83 -7.59 0.90
C ASP A 151 -5.88 -6.44 1.27
N GLY A 152 -5.51 -6.31 2.54
CA GLY A 152 -4.66 -5.21 3.03
C GLY A 152 -3.30 -5.08 2.34
N LEU A 153 -2.77 -6.13 1.70
CA LEU A 153 -1.60 -6.00 0.83
C LEU A 153 -1.97 -5.51 -0.57
N ALA A 154 -3.11 -5.95 -1.12
CA ALA A 154 -3.55 -5.57 -2.46
C ALA A 154 -3.83 -4.07 -2.55
N MET A 155 -4.46 -3.47 -1.53
CA MET A 155 -4.77 -2.04 -1.46
C MET A 155 -3.52 -1.16 -1.59
N ARG A 156 -2.35 -1.61 -1.09
CA ARG A 156 -1.09 -0.87 -1.09
C ARG A 156 -0.06 -1.35 -2.13
N ALA A 157 -0.45 -2.25 -3.04
CA ALA A 157 0.49 -2.91 -3.96
C ALA A 157 0.88 -2.07 -5.20
N ALA A 158 0.09 -1.05 -5.57
CA ALA A 158 0.34 -0.23 -6.74
C ALA A 158 1.76 0.40 -6.80
N PRO A 159 2.36 0.90 -5.71
CA PRO A 159 3.73 1.41 -5.72
C PRO A 159 4.77 0.41 -6.21
N HIS A 160 4.60 -0.90 -5.94
CA HIS A 160 5.52 -1.95 -6.40
C HIS A 160 5.49 -2.09 -7.93
N GLY A 161 4.29 -2.04 -8.53
CA GLY A 161 4.14 -2.03 -9.99
C GLY A 161 4.71 -0.76 -10.62
N VAL A 162 4.45 0.40 -10.03
CA VAL A 162 5.02 1.68 -10.47
C VAL A 162 6.55 1.66 -10.45
N PHE A 163 7.15 1.16 -9.37
CA PHE A 163 8.60 1.03 -9.22
C PHE A 163 9.19 0.07 -10.25
N ALA A 164 8.55 -1.06 -10.44
CA ALA A 164 9.01 -2.13 -11.33
C ALA A 164 8.39 -2.07 -12.75
N ALA A 165 7.95 -0.90 -13.20
CA ALA A 165 7.26 -0.72 -14.49
C ALA A 165 7.95 -1.46 -15.65
N GLY A 166 7.21 -2.33 -16.33
CA GLY A 166 7.70 -3.24 -17.37
C GLY A 166 8.37 -4.52 -16.86
N ARG A 167 8.35 -4.77 -15.54
CA ARG A 167 8.94 -5.94 -14.88
C ARG A 167 7.96 -6.56 -13.87
N PRO A 168 6.87 -7.21 -14.34
CA PRO A 168 5.82 -7.71 -13.46
C PRO A 168 6.29 -8.74 -12.42
N ASP A 169 7.26 -9.59 -12.76
CA ASP A 169 7.85 -10.56 -11.83
C ASP A 169 8.56 -9.86 -10.66
N GLU A 170 9.27 -8.76 -10.95
CA GLU A 170 9.93 -7.97 -9.91
C GLU A 170 8.92 -7.23 -9.04
N ALA A 171 7.84 -6.72 -9.62
CA ALA A 171 6.74 -6.11 -8.88
C ALA A 171 6.12 -7.11 -7.90
N ALA A 172 5.81 -8.30 -8.38
CA ALA A 172 5.25 -9.39 -7.57
C ALA A 172 6.22 -9.83 -6.46
N ARG A 173 7.51 -9.95 -6.77
CA ARG A 173 8.55 -10.29 -5.78
C ARG A 173 8.63 -9.26 -4.65
N LEU A 174 8.64 -7.98 -5.00
CA LEU A 174 8.72 -6.89 -4.02
C LEU A 174 7.45 -6.79 -3.17
N ALA A 175 6.27 -7.00 -3.77
CA ALA A 175 5.01 -7.06 -3.04
C ALA A 175 4.98 -8.23 -2.03
N ALA A 176 5.50 -9.40 -2.40
CA ALA A 176 5.61 -10.52 -1.48
C ALA A 176 6.54 -10.23 -0.30
N ILE A 177 7.65 -9.53 -0.54
CA ILE A 177 8.58 -9.10 0.53
C ILE A 177 7.88 -8.14 1.49
N ASP A 178 7.21 -7.11 0.97
CA ASP A 178 6.44 -6.16 1.80
C ASP A 178 5.34 -6.89 2.57
N GLY A 179 4.60 -7.75 1.91
CA GLY A 179 3.50 -8.51 2.50
C GLY A 179 3.93 -9.50 3.59
N SER A 180 5.17 -10.00 3.55
CA SER A 180 5.63 -11.06 4.46
C SER A 180 5.57 -10.71 5.95
N VAL A 181 5.50 -9.42 6.28
CA VAL A 181 5.35 -8.92 7.67
C VAL A 181 3.91 -9.01 8.16
N SER A 182 2.93 -8.88 7.24
CA SER A 182 1.52 -8.66 7.60
C SER A 182 0.55 -9.68 7.00
N HIS A 183 0.93 -10.35 5.93
CA HIS A 183 0.06 -11.23 5.16
C HIS A 183 0.70 -12.58 4.86
N ASP A 184 -0.16 -13.56 4.56
CA ASP A 184 0.22 -14.91 4.14
C ASP A 184 -0.81 -15.43 3.12
N GLY A 185 -0.45 -16.49 2.40
CA GLY A 185 -1.34 -17.17 1.46
C GLY A 185 -2.01 -16.22 0.45
N GLU A 186 -3.34 -16.24 0.42
CA GLU A 186 -4.15 -15.46 -0.54
C GLU A 186 -3.93 -13.95 -0.43
N GLY A 187 -3.60 -13.45 0.77
CA GLY A 187 -3.25 -12.04 0.96
C GLY A 187 -1.99 -11.65 0.19
N ILE A 188 -0.97 -12.51 0.20
CA ILE A 188 0.25 -12.32 -0.61
C ILE A 188 -0.07 -12.41 -2.10
N TYR A 189 -0.81 -13.43 -2.54
CA TYR A 189 -1.13 -13.62 -3.96
C TYR A 189 -1.96 -12.48 -4.54
N GLY A 190 -2.92 -11.95 -3.76
CA GLY A 190 -3.68 -10.76 -4.14
C GLY A 190 -2.80 -9.54 -4.36
N GLY A 191 -1.89 -9.26 -3.42
CA GLY A 191 -0.93 -8.17 -3.54
C GLY A 191 0.02 -8.34 -4.74
N GLN A 192 0.54 -9.54 -4.97
CA GLN A 192 1.37 -9.86 -6.13
C GLN A 192 0.63 -9.64 -7.46
N ALA A 193 -0.64 -10.08 -7.53
CA ALA A 193 -1.45 -9.91 -8.74
C ALA A 193 -1.68 -8.42 -9.07
N VAL A 194 -2.01 -7.61 -8.07
CA VAL A 194 -2.18 -6.15 -8.26
C VAL A 194 -0.85 -5.50 -8.66
N ALA A 195 0.24 -5.80 -7.96
CA ALA A 195 1.56 -5.24 -8.28
C ALA A 195 2.00 -5.58 -9.72
N ALA A 196 1.85 -6.83 -10.13
CA ALA A 196 2.17 -7.28 -11.49
C ALA A 196 1.27 -6.64 -12.54
N GLY A 197 -0.03 -6.46 -12.24
CA GLY A 197 -0.98 -5.83 -13.14
C GLY A 197 -0.75 -4.33 -13.35
N VAL A 198 -0.12 -3.64 -12.39
CA VAL A 198 0.25 -2.22 -12.49
C VAL A 198 1.59 -2.05 -13.22
N ALA A 199 2.46 -3.04 -13.21
CA ALA A 199 3.79 -2.97 -13.82
C ALA A 199 3.73 -3.01 -15.36
#